data_32d368e0f2990b054e662012747443fa
#
_entry.id   32d368e0f2990b054e662012747443fa
#
_cell.length_a   1.000
_cell.length_b   1.000
_cell.length_c   1.000
_cell.angle_alpha   90.00
_cell.angle_beta   90.00
_cell.angle_gamma   90.00
#
_symmetry.space_group_name_H-M   'P 1'
#
loop_
_entity.id
_entity.type
_entity.pdbx_description
1 polymer ?
#
loop_
_entity_poly.entity_id
_entity_poly.type
_entity_poly.pdbx_seq_one_letter_code
_entity_poly.pdbx_strand_id
1 'polypeptide(L)'
;MAAHLLNQSMINSPETVETDKNAGYTPRNPYNTHPSFPSQPLPTLESTALMERLPTDALFFAFYYQQDSYQQYLAAKQLKKQSWRFHKKYMTWFQRHEEPKVTTDEYEEGSYVYFDYESGWCTRIKLDFKFEFAYLEDELPGAGEM
;
A
#
# COMPACT_ATOMS: atom_id res chain seq x y z
N MET A 1 24.30 35.56 -4.42
CA MET A 1 24.11 34.80 -3.17
C MET A 1 22.89 33.84 -3.24
N ALA A 2 21.67 34.32 -3.55
CA ALA A 2 20.48 33.47 -3.62
C ALA A 2 20.60 32.31 -4.64
N ALA A 3 21.08 32.56 -5.86
CA ALA A 3 21.27 31.52 -6.88
C ALA A 3 22.30 30.44 -6.47
N HIS A 4 23.34 30.82 -5.73
CA HIS A 4 24.30 29.84 -5.21
C HIS A 4 23.67 28.95 -4.12
N LEU A 5 22.89 29.52 -3.20
CA LEU A 5 22.18 28.78 -2.16
C LEU A 5 21.16 27.82 -2.77
N LEU A 6 20.43 28.28 -3.79
CA LEU A 6 19.47 27.44 -4.51
C LEU A 6 20.16 26.23 -5.17
N ASN A 7 21.29 26.51 -5.87
CA ASN A 7 22.04 25.43 -6.51
C ASN A 7 22.62 24.44 -5.49
N GLN A 8 23.12 24.93 -4.35
CA GLN A 8 23.60 24.05 -3.28
C GLN A 8 22.48 23.20 -2.67
N SER A 9 21.28 23.75 -2.48
CA SER A 9 20.14 22.97 -1.97
C SER A 9 19.64 21.92 -2.94
N MET A 10 19.77 22.15 -4.25
CA MET A 10 19.42 21.15 -5.27
C MET A 10 20.45 20.01 -5.35
N ILE A 11 21.73 20.32 -5.17
CA ILE A 11 22.82 19.33 -5.20
C ILE A 11 22.84 18.50 -3.92
N ASN A 12 22.54 19.13 -2.79
CA ASN A 12 22.55 18.49 -1.46
C ASN A 12 21.13 18.20 -0.97
N SER A 13 20.28 17.63 -1.83
CA SER A 13 18.99 17.09 -1.37
C SER A 13 19.23 15.93 -0.41
N PRO A 14 18.60 15.91 0.77
CA PRO A 14 18.75 14.79 1.70
C PRO A 14 18.23 13.51 1.06
N GLU A 15 18.96 12.41 1.25
CA GLU A 15 18.48 11.10 0.85
C GLU A 15 17.33 10.64 1.75
N THR A 16 16.52 9.69 1.27
CA THR A 16 15.36 9.16 2.00
C THR A 16 15.78 8.61 3.38
N VAL A 17 16.95 7.98 3.45
CA VAL A 17 17.56 7.46 4.69
C VAL A 17 17.82 8.57 5.73
N GLU A 18 18.16 9.79 5.30
CA GLU A 18 18.43 10.92 6.20
C GLU A 18 17.15 11.55 6.75
N THR A 19 16.00 11.34 6.06
CA THR A 19 14.70 11.84 6.48
C THR A 19 13.93 10.83 7.35
N ASP A 20 14.38 9.58 7.38
CA ASP A 20 13.80 8.55 8.25
C ASP A 20 13.98 8.92 9.73
N LYS A 21 12.98 8.58 10.53
CA LYS A 21 13.07 8.73 11.98
C LYS A 21 14.32 8.00 12.46
N ASN A 22 15.17 8.73 13.17
CA ASN A 22 16.38 8.15 13.76
C ASN A 22 15.99 7.05 14.78
N ALA A 23 15.94 5.81 14.31
CA ALA A 23 15.58 4.64 15.11
C ALA A 23 16.53 4.42 16.31
N GLY A 24 17.72 5.00 16.26
CA GLY A 24 18.72 4.93 17.33
C GLY A 24 18.63 6.05 18.37
N TYR A 25 17.65 6.98 18.25
CA TYR A 25 17.54 8.03 19.26
C TYR A 25 17.09 7.48 20.60
N THR A 26 17.95 7.63 21.62
CA THR A 26 17.62 7.35 23.00
C THR A 26 17.69 8.67 23.79
N PRO A 27 16.61 9.11 24.44
CA PRO A 27 16.62 10.35 25.20
C PRO A 27 17.60 10.24 26.37
N ARG A 28 18.39 11.30 26.56
CA ARG A 28 19.38 11.36 27.67
C ARG A 28 18.69 11.31 29.03
N ASN A 29 17.53 11.95 29.15
CA ASN A 29 16.67 11.94 30.33
C ASN A 29 15.26 11.50 29.91
N PRO A 30 14.97 10.20 29.88
CA PRO A 30 13.65 9.73 29.51
C PRO A 30 12.61 10.17 30.53
N TYR A 31 11.44 10.63 30.06
CA TYR A 31 10.32 10.97 30.92
C TYR A 31 9.73 9.68 31.52
N ASN A 32 9.46 9.74 32.82
CA ASN A 32 8.88 8.59 33.52
C ASN A 32 7.38 8.49 33.20
N THR A 33 7.02 7.56 32.34
CA THR A 33 5.62 7.34 31.91
C THR A 33 4.99 6.22 32.74
N HIS A 34 3.65 6.19 32.77
CA HIS A 34 2.92 5.12 33.45
C HIS A 34 3.22 3.77 32.81
N PRO A 35 3.41 2.67 33.61
CA PRO A 35 3.77 1.36 33.09
C PRO A 35 2.82 0.74 32.05
N SER A 36 1.56 1.22 31.99
CA SER A 36 0.59 0.77 30.97
C SER A 36 0.85 1.31 29.56
N PHE A 37 1.71 2.34 29.44
CA PHE A 37 2.10 2.85 28.13
C PHE A 37 3.28 2.05 27.57
N PRO A 38 3.15 1.47 26.37
CA PRO A 38 4.24 0.70 25.79
C PRO A 38 5.43 1.62 25.48
N SER A 39 6.61 1.23 25.90
CA SER A 39 7.88 1.93 25.61
C SER A 39 8.51 1.47 24.29
N GLN A 40 8.06 0.36 23.76
CA GLN A 40 8.49 -0.23 22.48
C GLN A 40 7.28 -0.51 21.60
N PRO A 41 7.42 -0.47 20.26
CA PRO A 41 6.38 -0.92 19.35
C PRO A 41 5.95 -2.36 19.67
N LEU A 42 4.65 -2.65 19.52
CA LEU A 42 4.16 -4.01 19.74
C LEU A 42 4.74 -4.96 18.67
N PRO A 43 5.38 -6.08 19.05
CA PRO A 43 5.95 -7.03 18.09
C PRO A 43 4.93 -7.59 17.10
N THR A 44 3.65 -7.60 17.48
CA THR A 44 2.56 -8.04 16.62
C THR A 44 2.37 -7.17 15.38
N LEU A 45 2.79 -5.90 15.41
CA LEU A 45 2.68 -4.99 14.25
C LEU A 45 3.62 -5.38 13.10
N GLU A 46 4.68 -6.10 13.37
CA GLU A 46 5.62 -6.64 12.38
C GLU A 46 5.27 -8.05 11.91
N SER A 47 4.26 -8.66 12.54
CA SER A 47 3.86 -10.03 12.25
C SER A 47 3.04 -10.14 10.97
N THR A 48 3.40 -11.09 10.12
CA THR A 48 2.59 -11.45 8.92
C THR A 48 1.18 -11.88 9.27
N ALA A 49 1.00 -12.51 10.44
CA ALA A 49 -0.30 -12.95 10.94
C ALA A 49 -1.24 -11.78 11.27
N LEU A 50 -0.72 -10.58 11.53
CA LEU A 50 -1.54 -9.39 11.73
C LEU A 50 -2.30 -9.04 10.44
N MET A 51 -1.62 -9.06 9.29
CA MET A 51 -2.23 -8.71 8.00
C MET A 51 -3.44 -9.59 7.66
N GLU A 52 -3.46 -10.84 8.13
CA GLU A 52 -4.59 -11.74 7.92
C GLU A 52 -5.84 -11.38 8.75
N ARG A 53 -5.65 -10.60 9.81
CA ARG A 53 -6.71 -10.17 10.74
C ARG A 53 -7.16 -8.74 10.52
N LEU A 54 -6.44 -7.98 9.68
CA LEU A 54 -6.78 -6.60 9.39
C LEU A 54 -8.03 -6.52 8.50
N PRO A 55 -8.90 -5.53 8.74
CA PRO A 55 -9.99 -5.23 7.83
C PRO A 55 -9.45 -4.74 6.49
N THR A 56 -10.24 -4.91 5.43
CA THR A 56 -9.84 -4.58 4.05
C THR A 56 -9.40 -3.13 3.89
N ASP A 57 -10.02 -2.19 4.61
CA ASP A 57 -9.63 -0.77 4.59
C ASP A 57 -8.20 -0.54 5.09
N ALA A 58 -7.79 -1.27 6.14
CA ALA A 58 -6.43 -1.20 6.66
C ALA A 58 -5.42 -1.84 5.69
N LEU A 59 -5.82 -2.86 4.93
CA LEU A 59 -4.99 -3.45 3.88
C LEU A 59 -4.78 -2.45 2.72
N PHE A 60 -5.83 -1.73 2.30
CA PHE A 60 -5.69 -0.66 1.32
C PHE A 60 -4.79 0.45 1.83
N PHE A 61 -4.93 0.84 3.11
CA PHE A 61 -4.05 1.84 3.71
C PHE A 61 -2.58 1.40 3.66
N ALA A 62 -2.27 0.18 4.10
CA ALA A 62 -0.91 -0.35 4.04
C ALA A 62 -0.38 -0.39 2.60
N PHE A 63 -1.22 -0.77 1.62
CA PHE A 63 -0.82 -0.83 0.22
C PHE A 63 -0.48 0.55 -0.38
N TYR A 64 -1.31 1.57 -0.15
CA TYR A 64 -1.12 2.90 -0.77
C TYR A 64 -0.17 3.82 -0.01
N TYR A 65 -0.05 3.66 1.31
CA TYR A 65 0.74 4.55 2.17
C TYR A 65 2.04 3.95 2.73
N GLN A 66 2.26 2.67 2.56
CA GLN A 66 3.52 2.01 2.93
C GLN A 66 4.23 1.45 1.69
N GLN A 67 4.40 2.31 0.70
CA GLN A 67 5.05 1.96 -0.57
C GLN A 67 6.49 1.48 -0.34
N ASP A 68 6.94 0.57 -1.19
CA ASP A 68 8.27 -0.03 -1.15
C ASP A 68 8.60 -0.74 0.17
N SER A 69 7.59 -1.16 0.93
CA SER A 69 7.74 -1.86 2.18
C SER A 69 7.23 -3.31 2.12
N TYR A 70 7.74 -4.14 3.03
CA TYR A 70 7.25 -5.51 3.19
C TYR A 70 5.76 -5.55 3.57
N GLN A 71 5.26 -4.54 4.29
CA GLN A 71 3.85 -4.39 4.64
C GLN A 71 2.97 -4.18 3.40
N GLN A 72 3.43 -3.41 2.42
CA GLN A 72 2.73 -3.27 1.13
C GLN A 72 2.58 -4.62 0.43
N TYR A 73 3.67 -5.40 0.36
CA TYR A 73 3.65 -6.74 -0.22
C TYR A 73 2.65 -7.67 0.49
N LEU A 74 2.68 -7.69 1.82
CA LEU A 74 1.76 -8.51 2.62
C LEU A 74 0.30 -8.08 2.44
N ALA A 75 0.04 -6.77 2.39
CA ALA A 75 -1.29 -6.23 2.14
C ALA A 75 -1.80 -6.64 0.75
N ALA A 76 -0.97 -6.51 -0.30
CA ALA A 76 -1.30 -6.97 -1.65
C ALA A 76 -1.62 -8.45 -1.69
N LYS A 77 -0.82 -9.28 -1.00
CA LYS A 77 -1.04 -10.73 -0.89
C LYS A 77 -2.39 -11.05 -0.24
N GLN A 78 -2.78 -10.33 0.81
CA GLN A 78 -4.08 -10.52 1.47
C GLN A 78 -5.24 -10.02 0.61
N LEU A 79 -5.12 -8.87 -0.05
CA LEU A 79 -6.11 -8.35 -0.99
C LEU A 79 -6.36 -9.35 -2.13
N LYS A 80 -5.31 -9.96 -2.68
CA LYS A 80 -5.45 -11.01 -3.71
C LYS A 80 -6.17 -12.25 -3.18
N LYS A 81 -5.92 -12.67 -1.94
CA LYS A 81 -6.68 -13.77 -1.29
C LYS A 81 -8.17 -13.43 -1.17
N GLN A 82 -8.51 -12.16 -0.98
CA GLN A 82 -9.89 -11.65 -0.94
C GLN A 82 -10.48 -11.39 -2.34
N SER A 83 -9.86 -11.91 -3.39
CA SER A 83 -10.29 -11.78 -4.79
C SER A 83 -10.18 -10.37 -5.37
N TRP A 84 -9.45 -9.47 -4.74
CA TRP A 84 -9.08 -8.20 -5.33
C TRP A 84 -7.96 -8.38 -6.36
N ARG A 85 -8.02 -7.60 -7.45
CA ARG A 85 -7.04 -7.59 -8.54
C ARG A 85 -6.58 -6.17 -8.80
N PHE A 86 -5.27 -5.98 -8.93
CA PHE A 86 -4.69 -4.67 -9.16
C PHE A 86 -4.60 -4.37 -10.65
N HIS A 87 -5.08 -3.20 -11.04
CA HIS A 87 -5.08 -2.73 -12.41
C HIS A 87 -4.00 -1.66 -12.61
N LYS A 88 -2.91 -2.00 -13.32
CA LYS A 88 -1.72 -1.14 -13.52
C LYS A 88 -2.05 0.25 -14.09
N LYS A 89 -2.92 0.32 -15.08
CA LYS A 89 -3.25 1.58 -15.75
C LYS A 89 -3.99 2.57 -14.84
N TYR A 90 -4.86 2.07 -13.96
CA TYR A 90 -5.64 2.90 -13.05
C TYR A 90 -5.03 2.96 -11.65
N MET A 91 -3.97 2.19 -11.40
CA MET A 91 -3.32 2.06 -10.09
C MET A 91 -4.32 1.74 -8.96
N THR A 92 -5.34 0.96 -9.27
CA THR A 92 -6.51 0.74 -8.43
C THR A 92 -6.84 -0.74 -8.32
N TRP A 93 -7.33 -1.13 -7.15
CA TRP A 93 -7.82 -2.48 -6.89
C TRP A 93 -9.26 -2.62 -7.35
N PHE A 94 -9.53 -3.70 -8.09
CA PHE A 94 -10.83 -4.10 -8.59
C PHE A 94 -11.22 -5.49 -8.07
N GLN A 95 -12.53 -5.69 -7.91
CA GLN A 95 -13.12 -6.99 -7.60
C GLN A 95 -14.37 -7.14 -8.46
N ARG A 96 -14.66 -8.35 -8.95
CA ARG A 96 -15.92 -8.61 -9.64
C ARG A 96 -17.08 -8.37 -8.71
N HIS A 97 -18.03 -7.56 -9.13
CA HIS A 97 -19.30 -7.35 -8.40
C HIS A 97 -20.30 -8.46 -8.71
N GLU A 98 -20.34 -8.83 -9.98
CA GLU A 98 -21.19 -9.89 -10.52
C GLU A 98 -20.36 -10.73 -11.51
N GLU A 99 -20.93 -11.84 -11.97
CA GLU A 99 -20.31 -12.65 -13.02
C GLU A 99 -20.17 -11.82 -14.32
N PRO A 100 -19.01 -11.82 -14.99
CA PRO A 100 -18.80 -11.05 -16.19
C PRO A 100 -19.78 -11.42 -17.29
N LYS A 101 -20.29 -10.42 -18.01
CA LYS A 101 -21.16 -10.61 -19.18
C LYS A 101 -20.43 -11.21 -20.37
N VAL A 102 -19.16 -10.83 -20.51
CA VAL A 102 -18.27 -11.29 -21.58
C VAL A 102 -16.93 -11.66 -20.96
N THR A 103 -16.39 -12.81 -21.34
CA THR A 103 -15.03 -13.25 -20.95
C THR A 103 -14.34 -13.77 -22.18
N THR A 104 -13.16 -13.21 -22.49
CA THR A 104 -12.27 -13.61 -23.56
C THR A 104 -10.88 -13.89 -23.00
N ASP A 105 -9.95 -14.33 -23.83
CA ASP A 105 -8.56 -14.54 -23.42
C ASP A 105 -7.80 -13.22 -23.15
N GLU A 106 -8.30 -12.09 -23.64
CA GLU A 106 -7.65 -10.78 -23.53
C GLU A 106 -8.30 -9.86 -22.49
N TYR A 107 -9.60 -9.99 -22.28
CA TYR A 107 -10.35 -9.14 -21.36
C TYR A 107 -11.63 -9.79 -20.84
N GLU A 108 -12.16 -9.23 -19.80
CA GLU A 108 -13.51 -9.48 -19.34
C GLU A 108 -14.30 -8.17 -19.22
N GLU A 109 -15.63 -8.23 -19.41
CA GLU A 109 -16.50 -7.07 -19.29
C GLU A 109 -17.69 -7.37 -18.36
N GLY A 110 -17.92 -6.49 -17.41
CA GLY A 110 -18.97 -6.66 -16.42
C GLY A 110 -19.01 -5.53 -15.40
N SER A 111 -19.70 -5.80 -14.30
CA SER A 111 -19.79 -4.89 -13.16
C SER A 111 -18.67 -5.19 -12.16
N TYR A 112 -17.94 -4.16 -11.78
CA TYR A 112 -16.82 -4.24 -10.84
C TYR A 112 -17.00 -3.32 -9.66
N VAL A 113 -16.55 -3.77 -8.50
CA VAL A 113 -16.25 -2.91 -7.36
C VAL A 113 -14.80 -2.46 -7.49
N TYR A 114 -14.52 -1.17 -7.30
CA TYR A 114 -13.16 -0.65 -7.21
C TYR A 114 -12.97 0.18 -5.95
N PHE A 115 -11.74 0.32 -5.51
CA PHE A 115 -11.41 1.12 -4.35
C PHE A 115 -10.95 2.51 -4.78
N ASP A 116 -11.77 3.53 -4.46
CA ASP A 116 -11.49 4.95 -4.73
C ASP A 116 -10.53 5.50 -3.68
N TYR A 117 -9.20 5.34 -3.91
CA TYR A 117 -8.16 5.80 -2.99
C TYR A 117 -7.87 7.30 -3.15
N GLU A 118 -8.19 7.92 -4.29
CA GLU A 118 -7.83 9.30 -4.60
C GLU A 118 -8.78 10.31 -3.95
N SER A 119 -10.07 10.05 -3.95
CA SER A 119 -11.05 11.04 -3.52
C SER A 119 -11.92 10.61 -2.34
N GLY A 120 -12.49 9.40 -2.39
CA GLY A 120 -13.51 8.99 -1.44
C GLY A 120 -13.03 8.07 -0.32
N TRP A 121 -11.88 7.41 -0.50
CA TRP A 121 -11.39 6.36 0.39
C TRP A 121 -12.48 5.32 0.70
N CYS A 122 -13.17 4.87 -0.34
CA CYS A 122 -14.31 3.95 -0.24
C CYS A 122 -14.40 3.06 -1.47
N THR A 123 -15.19 2.00 -1.35
CA THR A 123 -15.52 1.15 -2.50
C THR A 123 -16.64 1.78 -3.33
N ARG A 124 -16.50 1.70 -4.64
CA ARG A 124 -17.50 2.16 -5.61
C ARG A 124 -17.75 1.09 -6.66
N ILE A 125 -18.93 1.11 -7.27
CA ILE A 125 -19.31 0.20 -8.35
C ILE A 125 -19.12 0.90 -9.69
N LYS A 126 -18.52 0.18 -10.63
CA LYS A 126 -18.38 0.57 -12.03
C LYS A 126 -19.10 -0.43 -12.90
N LEU A 127 -20.15 0.02 -13.56
CA LEU A 127 -20.91 -0.80 -14.48
C LEU A 127 -20.26 -0.83 -15.86
N ASP A 128 -20.47 -1.94 -16.59
CA ASP A 128 -20.00 -2.13 -17.97
C ASP A 128 -18.51 -1.77 -18.15
N PHE A 129 -17.68 -2.22 -17.22
CA PHE A 129 -16.24 -2.00 -17.25
C PHE A 129 -15.55 -3.13 -17.98
N LYS A 130 -14.67 -2.77 -18.92
CA LYS A 130 -13.79 -3.70 -19.64
C LYS A 130 -12.47 -3.80 -18.89
N PHE A 131 -12.23 -4.95 -18.29
CA PHE A 131 -10.97 -5.26 -17.59
C PHE A 131 -10.04 -6.00 -18.56
N GLU A 132 -9.05 -5.30 -19.11
CA GLU A 132 -8.04 -5.87 -20.00
C GLU A 132 -6.94 -6.56 -19.18
N PHE A 133 -6.67 -7.84 -19.47
CA PHE A 133 -5.69 -8.63 -18.70
C PHE A 133 -4.24 -8.16 -18.91
N ALA A 134 -3.95 -7.43 -19.96
CA ALA A 134 -2.66 -6.78 -20.17
C ALA A 134 -2.30 -5.78 -19.03
N TYR A 135 -3.30 -5.23 -18.35
CA TYR A 135 -3.11 -4.32 -17.21
C TYR A 135 -3.28 -5.01 -15.86
N LEU A 136 -3.51 -6.29 -15.83
CA LEU A 136 -3.57 -7.07 -14.59
C LEU A 136 -2.16 -7.22 -14.00
N GLU A 137 -1.99 -6.88 -12.72
CA GLU A 137 -0.81 -7.25 -11.94
C GLU A 137 -1.09 -8.55 -11.19
N ASP A 138 -0.69 -9.65 -11.77
CA ASP A 138 -0.96 -10.96 -11.16
C ASP A 138 0.25 -11.56 -10.44
N GLU A 139 1.45 -11.16 -10.83
CA GLU A 139 2.67 -11.62 -10.18
C GLU A 139 3.03 -10.69 -9.01
N LEU A 140 3.24 -11.28 -7.84
CA LEU A 140 3.87 -10.60 -6.72
C LEU A 140 5.33 -11.01 -6.70
N PRO A 141 6.29 -10.06 -6.62
CA PRO A 141 7.70 -10.41 -6.47
C PRO A 141 7.88 -11.34 -5.26
N GLY A 142 8.81 -12.27 -5.37
CA GLY A 142 9.15 -13.14 -4.25
C GLY A 142 9.69 -12.34 -3.07
N ALA A 143 9.40 -12.77 -1.86
CA ALA A 143 9.84 -12.09 -0.62
C ALA A 143 11.38 -11.96 -0.46
N GLY A 144 12.17 -12.45 -1.41
CA GLY A 144 13.62 -12.37 -1.44
C GLY A 144 14.19 -11.36 -2.45
N GLU A 145 13.32 -10.63 -3.17
CA GLU A 145 13.71 -9.66 -4.20
C GLU A 145 13.45 -8.19 -3.74
N MET A 146 13.11 -7.99 -2.48
CA MET A 146 12.91 -6.66 -1.86
C MET A 146 14.04 -6.35 -0.88
#